data_f3ae0eebeaa1a4758395120b314f8dc7
#
_entry.id   f3ae0eebeaa1a4758395120b314f8dc7
#
_cell.length_a   1.000
_cell.length_b   1.000
_cell.length_c   1.000
_cell.angle_alpha   90.00
_cell.angle_beta   90.00
_cell.angle_gamma   90.00
#
_symmetry.space_group_name_H-M   'P 1'
#
loop_
_entity.id
_entity.type
_entity.pdbx_description
1 polymer ?
#
loop_
_entity_poly.entity_id
_entity_poly.type
_entity_poly.pdbx_seq_one_letter_code
_entity_poly.pdbx_strand_id
1 'polypeptide(L)'
;MERFYWVREGRLAGSSRPGGLRNDRLDDDLNELQRYGIGAIVSMTETPIDEFKVEAAGMTYAHIPVDDFTAPAVAQILDALEFIDQAHADERAVLVHCAAGQGRSATILAAWLIRDGATTDAAIAELRLVCDRAVENEAQIACLRAFERDRLWVV
;
A
#
# COMPACT_ATOMS: atom_id res chain seq x y z
N MET A 1 -3.61 11.96 -10.40
CA MET A 1 -3.68 10.83 -9.46
C MET A 1 -4.34 11.29 -8.17
N GLU A 2 -5.40 10.68 -7.79
CA GLU A 2 -6.11 11.10 -6.58
C GLU A 2 -5.47 10.51 -5.33
N ARG A 3 -5.42 11.30 -4.26
CA ARG A 3 -4.97 10.88 -2.93
C ARG A 3 -3.61 10.18 -2.93
N PHE A 4 -2.69 10.61 -3.77
CA PHE A 4 -1.32 10.13 -3.71
C PHE A 4 -0.60 10.79 -2.53
N TYR A 5 0.09 9.98 -1.72
CA TYR A 5 0.92 10.48 -0.63
C TYR A 5 2.17 9.64 -0.45
N TRP A 6 3.28 10.29 -0.15
CA TRP A 6 4.52 9.60 0.23
C TRP A 6 4.51 9.25 1.72
N VAL A 7 4.87 8.01 2.04
CA VAL A 7 5.21 7.58 3.40
C VAL A 7 6.71 7.78 3.63
N ARG A 8 7.48 7.39 2.65
CA ARG A 8 8.92 7.72 2.55
C ARG A 8 9.17 8.19 1.13
N GLU A 9 9.54 9.45 0.99
CA GLU A 9 9.71 10.07 -0.32
C GLU A 9 10.68 9.28 -1.19
N GLY A 10 10.26 8.99 -2.42
CA GLY A 10 11.05 8.22 -3.37
C GLY A 10 11.14 6.72 -3.08
N ARG A 11 10.46 6.20 -2.06
CA ARG A 11 10.53 4.79 -1.68
C ARG A 11 9.19 4.10 -1.50
N LEU A 12 8.26 4.72 -0.77
CA LEU A 12 7.00 4.07 -0.41
C LEU A 12 5.87 5.08 -0.36
N ALA A 13 4.80 4.78 -1.08
CA ALA A 13 3.64 5.66 -1.21
C ALA A 13 2.33 4.89 -1.09
N GLY A 14 1.27 5.63 -0.82
CA GLY A 14 -0.10 5.14 -0.86
C GLY A 14 -0.96 5.99 -1.79
N SER A 15 -2.07 5.45 -2.26
CA SER A 15 -3.04 6.19 -3.07
C SER A 15 -4.40 5.50 -3.13
N SER A 16 -5.38 6.22 -3.66
CA SER A 16 -6.59 5.61 -4.18
C SER A 16 -6.28 4.76 -5.41
N ARG A 17 -7.27 4.01 -5.90
CA ARG A 17 -7.11 3.11 -7.05
C ARG A 17 -6.66 3.89 -8.30
N PRO A 18 -5.51 3.53 -8.91
CA PRO A 18 -5.13 4.08 -10.21
C PRO A 18 -6.20 3.76 -11.26
N GLY A 19 -6.56 4.75 -12.08
CA GLY A 19 -7.62 4.64 -13.07
C GLY A 19 -9.02 4.94 -12.54
N GLY A 20 -9.17 5.03 -11.21
CA GLY A 20 -10.47 5.25 -10.57
C GLY A 20 -11.42 4.06 -10.71
N LEU A 21 -12.70 4.27 -10.38
CA LEU A 21 -13.72 3.22 -10.40
C LEU A 21 -14.04 2.73 -11.82
N ARG A 22 -13.88 3.59 -12.82
CA ARG A 22 -14.24 3.29 -14.22
C ARG A 22 -13.06 2.80 -15.06
N ASN A 23 -11.86 2.79 -14.51
CA ASN A 23 -10.63 2.45 -15.23
C ASN A 23 -10.33 3.32 -16.48
N ASP A 24 -11.03 4.44 -16.64
CA ASP A 24 -10.93 5.28 -17.83
C ASP A 24 -9.74 6.23 -17.83
N ARG A 25 -9.01 6.31 -16.70
CA ARG A 25 -7.83 7.17 -16.55
C ARG A 25 -6.57 6.38 -16.16
N LEU A 26 -6.59 5.05 -16.34
CA LEU A 26 -5.46 4.23 -15.89
C LEU A 26 -4.16 4.60 -16.58
N ASP A 27 -4.19 4.82 -17.90
CA ASP A 27 -2.98 5.20 -18.64
C ASP A 27 -2.40 6.53 -18.16
N ASP A 28 -3.26 7.51 -17.91
CA ASP A 28 -2.84 8.82 -17.40
C ASP A 28 -2.26 8.70 -16.00
N ASP A 29 -2.91 7.94 -15.13
CA ASP A 29 -2.45 7.72 -13.76
C ASP A 29 -1.11 6.98 -13.73
N LEU A 30 -0.94 5.95 -14.57
CA LEU A 30 0.34 5.24 -14.67
C LEU A 30 1.47 6.14 -15.17
N ASN A 31 1.18 7.01 -16.14
CA ASN A 31 2.15 7.99 -16.62
C ASN A 31 2.56 8.96 -15.49
N GLU A 32 1.60 9.40 -14.68
CA GLU A 32 1.88 10.27 -13.54
C GLU A 32 2.72 9.54 -12.47
N LEU A 33 2.39 8.28 -12.17
CA LEU A 33 3.16 7.47 -11.23
C LEU A 33 4.60 7.24 -11.72
N GLN A 34 4.80 7.05 -13.02
CA GLN A 34 6.15 6.99 -13.60
C GLN A 34 6.92 8.29 -13.34
N ARG A 35 6.28 9.44 -13.51
CA ARG A 35 6.92 10.73 -13.23
C ARG A 35 7.29 10.89 -11.77
N TYR A 36 6.55 10.27 -10.85
CA TYR A 36 6.89 10.25 -9.42
C TYR A 36 8.01 9.27 -9.10
N GLY A 37 8.40 8.43 -10.05
CA GLY A 37 9.45 7.43 -9.84
C GLY A 37 8.96 6.09 -9.32
N ILE A 38 7.64 5.86 -9.29
CA ILE A 38 7.08 4.56 -8.88
C ILE A 38 7.49 3.49 -9.89
N GLY A 39 8.04 2.39 -9.40
CA GLY A 39 8.48 1.25 -10.19
C GLY A 39 7.83 -0.08 -9.81
N ALA A 40 6.94 -0.08 -8.81
CA ALA A 40 6.24 -1.27 -8.37
C ALA A 40 4.88 -0.90 -7.75
N ILE A 41 3.87 -1.71 -7.97
CA ILE A 41 2.51 -1.46 -7.45
C ILE A 41 1.97 -2.71 -6.75
N VAL A 42 1.41 -2.52 -5.56
CA VAL A 42 0.61 -3.51 -4.83
C VAL A 42 -0.84 -3.07 -4.84
N SER A 43 -1.72 -3.89 -5.42
CA SER A 43 -3.18 -3.67 -5.40
C SER A 43 -3.82 -4.49 -4.29
N MET A 44 -4.51 -3.83 -3.38
CA MET A 44 -5.24 -4.46 -2.28
C MET A 44 -6.74 -4.58 -2.57
N THR A 45 -7.18 -4.17 -3.74
CA THR A 45 -8.59 -4.23 -4.16
C THR A 45 -9.02 -5.63 -4.54
N GLU A 46 -10.32 -5.91 -4.45
CA GLU A 46 -10.90 -7.21 -4.82
C GLU A 46 -10.62 -7.56 -6.28
N THR A 47 -10.72 -6.56 -7.17
CA THR A 47 -10.34 -6.71 -8.56
C THR A 47 -9.00 -6.02 -8.84
N PRO A 48 -8.10 -6.64 -9.61
CA PRO A 48 -6.82 -6.02 -9.96
C PRO A 48 -7.01 -4.85 -10.91
N ILE A 49 -5.99 -3.98 -11.01
CA ILE A 49 -5.85 -3.09 -12.15
C ILE A 49 -5.24 -3.88 -13.32
N ASP A 50 -5.23 -3.32 -14.52
CA ASP A 50 -4.73 -4.02 -15.71
C ASP A 50 -3.22 -4.25 -15.60
N GLU A 51 -2.84 -5.48 -15.30
CA GLU A 51 -1.44 -5.88 -15.10
C GLU A 51 -0.60 -5.66 -16.36
N PHE A 52 -1.15 -5.90 -17.56
CA PHE A 52 -0.43 -5.67 -18.80
C PHE A 52 -0.03 -4.21 -18.98
N LYS A 53 -0.94 -3.29 -18.60
CA LYS A 53 -0.64 -1.86 -18.65
C LYS A 53 0.41 -1.45 -17.61
N VAL A 54 0.35 -2.02 -16.42
CA VAL A 54 1.34 -1.79 -15.36
C VAL A 54 2.73 -2.24 -15.84
N GLU A 55 2.82 -3.45 -16.38
CA GLU A 55 4.08 -4.00 -16.89
C GLU A 55 4.59 -3.21 -18.11
N ALA A 56 3.70 -2.80 -19.01
CA ALA A 56 4.05 -1.95 -20.14
C ALA A 56 4.61 -0.59 -19.71
N ALA A 57 4.21 -0.11 -18.54
CA ALA A 57 4.76 1.10 -17.93
C ALA A 57 6.11 0.88 -17.22
N GLY A 58 6.67 -0.33 -17.28
CA GLY A 58 7.95 -0.68 -16.67
C GLY A 58 7.89 -0.98 -15.20
N MET A 59 6.71 -1.24 -14.66
CA MET A 59 6.49 -1.48 -13.24
C MET A 59 6.25 -2.97 -12.95
N THR A 60 6.73 -3.45 -11.81
CA THR A 60 6.34 -4.77 -11.28
C THR A 60 5.01 -4.66 -10.55
N TYR A 61 4.29 -5.77 -10.44
CA TYR A 61 2.93 -5.76 -9.94
C TYR A 61 2.63 -6.94 -9.03
N ALA A 62 1.90 -6.69 -7.94
CA ALA A 62 1.33 -7.72 -7.07
C ALA A 62 -0.14 -7.40 -6.77
N HIS A 63 -0.99 -8.41 -6.85
CA HIS A 63 -2.39 -8.31 -6.46
C HIS A 63 -2.62 -9.15 -5.21
N ILE A 64 -2.96 -8.48 -4.11
CA ILE A 64 -3.23 -9.09 -2.81
C ILE A 64 -4.64 -8.66 -2.39
N PRO A 65 -5.68 -9.36 -2.85
CA PRO A 65 -7.05 -8.91 -2.65
C PRO A 65 -7.49 -9.02 -1.18
N VAL A 66 -8.03 -7.93 -0.67
CA VAL A 66 -8.62 -7.84 0.67
C VAL A 66 -10.00 -7.20 0.51
N ASP A 67 -11.01 -7.79 1.11
CA ASP A 67 -12.37 -7.25 1.06
C ASP A 67 -12.42 -5.87 1.71
N ASP A 68 -13.18 -4.96 1.12
CA ASP A 68 -13.26 -3.60 1.62
C ASP A 68 -13.72 -3.56 3.08
N PHE A 69 -13.19 -2.61 3.83
CA PHE A 69 -13.41 -2.40 5.27
C PHE A 69 -12.92 -3.55 6.17
N THR A 70 -12.29 -4.59 5.64
CA THR A 70 -11.71 -5.65 6.46
C THR A 70 -10.21 -5.42 6.69
N ALA A 71 -9.67 -6.13 7.67
CA ALA A 71 -8.23 -6.18 7.89
C ALA A 71 -7.61 -7.27 7.00
N PRO A 72 -6.42 -7.05 6.44
CA PRO A 72 -5.71 -8.12 5.74
C PRO A 72 -5.31 -9.23 6.73
N ALA A 73 -5.24 -10.45 6.22
CA ALA A 73 -4.67 -11.57 6.98
C ALA A 73 -3.16 -11.35 7.18
N VAL A 74 -2.59 -11.93 8.22
CA VAL A 74 -1.14 -11.82 8.49
C VAL A 74 -0.32 -12.28 7.29
N ALA A 75 -0.70 -13.39 6.65
CA ALA A 75 -0.02 -13.88 5.46
C ALA A 75 -0.02 -12.84 4.32
N GLN A 76 -1.12 -12.10 4.17
CA GLN A 76 -1.23 -11.05 3.16
C GLN A 76 -0.33 -9.85 3.49
N ILE A 77 -0.25 -9.48 4.77
CA ILE A 77 0.68 -8.44 5.22
C ILE A 77 2.11 -8.85 4.91
N LEU A 78 2.49 -10.07 5.25
CA LEU A 78 3.85 -10.58 5.01
C LEU A 78 4.18 -10.65 3.51
N ASP A 79 3.24 -11.07 2.68
CA ASP A 79 3.42 -11.10 1.21
C ASP A 79 3.65 -9.67 0.67
N ALA A 80 2.88 -8.72 1.15
CA ALA A 80 3.04 -7.31 0.75
C ALA A 80 4.40 -6.76 1.17
N LEU A 81 4.83 -7.03 2.41
CA LEU A 81 6.12 -6.58 2.92
C LEU A 81 7.28 -7.21 2.14
N GLU A 82 7.18 -8.49 1.80
CA GLU A 82 8.18 -9.17 0.98
C GLU A 82 8.29 -8.55 -0.42
N PHE A 83 7.16 -8.26 -1.05
CA PHE A 83 7.14 -7.59 -2.35
C PHE A 83 7.80 -6.21 -2.28
N ILE A 84 7.49 -5.44 -1.22
CA ILE A 84 8.10 -4.13 -0.99
C ILE A 84 9.62 -4.27 -0.83
N ASP A 85 10.08 -5.23 -0.04
CA ASP A 85 11.50 -5.46 0.20
C ASP A 85 12.24 -5.80 -1.11
N GLN A 86 11.66 -6.67 -1.95
CA GLN A 86 12.25 -7.02 -3.23
C GLN A 86 12.32 -5.82 -4.18
N ALA A 87 11.26 -5.03 -4.23
CA ALA A 87 11.23 -3.82 -5.04
C ALA A 87 12.30 -2.83 -4.58
N HIS A 88 12.43 -2.64 -3.27
CA HIS A 88 13.47 -1.77 -2.71
C HIS A 88 14.89 -2.29 -2.99
N ALA A 89 15.10 -3.61 -2.96
CA ALA A 89 16.39 -4.19 -3.35
C ALA A 89 16.74 -3.91 -4.81
N ASP A 90 15.73 -3.79 -5.67
CA ASP A 90 15.87 -3.42 -7.08
C ASP A 90 15.83 -1.89 -7.30
N GLU A 91 15.91 -1.11 -6.23
CA GLU A 91 15.86 0.35 -6.25
C GLU A 91 14.58 0.91 -6.88
N ARG A 92 13.45 0.23 -6.67
CA ARG A 92 12.14 0.64 -7.15
C ARG A 92 11.31 1.20 -6.00
N ALA A 93 10.74 2.38 -6.20
CA ALA A 93 9.74 2.93 -5.27
C ALA A 93 8.42 2.18 -5.45
N VAL A 94 7.71 1.95 -4.34
CA VAL A 94 6.50 1.13 -4.31
C VAL A 94 5.28 1.98 -3.99
N LEU A 95 4.19 1.76 -4.74
CA LEU A 95 2.86 2.24 -4.44
C LEU A 95 2.01 1.09 -3.88
N VAL A 96 1.38 1.30 -2.73
CA VAL A 96 0.36 0.41 -2.20
C VAL A 96 -0.98 1.13 -2.30
N HIS A 97 -1.96 0.54 -2.98
CA HIS A 97 -3.26 1.17 -3.13
C HIS A 97 -4.42 0.24 -2.76
N CYS A 98 -5.54 0.85 -2.42
CA CYS A 98 -6.84 0.20 -2.33
C CYS A 98 -7.86 1.06 -3.09
N ALA A 99 -9.14 1.07 -2.71
CA ALA A 99 -10.13 1.91 -3.40
C ALA A 99 -9.90 3.38 -3.08
N ALA A 100 -9.94 3.74 -1.80
CA ALA A 100 -9.81 5.12 -1.34
C ALA A 100 -8.40 5.50 -0.85
N GLY A 101 -7.52 4.52 -0.67
CA GLY A 101 -6.16 4.75 -0.14
C GLY A 101 -6.10 4.99 1.36
N GLN A 102 -7.14 4.64 2.11
CA GLN A 102 -7.28 4.99 3.52
C GLN A 102 -7.30 3.81 4.48
N GLY A 103 -7.85 2.67 4.08
CA GLY A 103 -8.04 1.54 4.99
C GLY A 103 -7.03 0.42 4.74
N ARG A 104 -7.29 -0.38 3.73
CA ARG A 104 -6.50 -1.58 3.41
C ARG A 104 -5.04 -1.24 3.10
N SER A 105 -4.81 -0.28 2.21
CA SER A 105 -3.44 0.13 1.86
C SER A 105 -2.73 0.77 3.04
N ALA A 106 -3.40 1.64 3.80
CA ALA A 106 -2.80 2.26 4.97
C ALA A 106 -2.45 1.24 6.06
N THR A 107 -3.21 0.15 6.17
CA THR A 107 -2.88 -0.93 7.11
C THR A 107 -1.55 -1.61 6.73
N ILE A 108 -1.31 -1.87 5.46
CA ILE A 108 -0.02 -2.39 4.99
C ILE A 108 1.11 -1.39 5.25
N LEU A 109 0.88 -0.11 4.94
CA LEU A 109 1.90 0.93 5.15
C LEU A 109 2.23 1.09 6.64
N ALA A 110 1.22 1.01 7.52
CA ALA A 110 1.44 1.01 8.97
C ALA A 110 2.24 -0.21 9.42
N ALA A 111 1.94 -1.39 8.89
CA ALA A 111 2.68 -2.61 9.21
C ALA A 111 4.17 -2.48 8.80
N TRP A 112 4.44 -1.86 7.67
CA TRP A 112 5.80 -1.57 7.24
C TRP A 112 6.53 -0.67 8.24
N LEU A 113 5.86 0.41 8.71
CA LEU A 113 6.43 1.31 9.72
C LEU A 113 6.64 0.60 11.06
N ILE A 114 5.72 -0.27 11.46
CA ILE A 114 5.83 -1.05 12.70
C ILE A 114 7.04 -1.98 12.63
N ARG A 115 7.22 -2.69 11.52
CA ARG A 115 8.39 -3.55 11.33
C ARG A 115 9.69 -2.75 11.39
N ASP A 116 9.65 -1.50 10.93
CA ASP A 116 10.82 -0.58 10.95
C ASP A 116 11.04 0.06 12.34
N GLY A 117 10.23 -0.28 13.33
CA GLY A 117 10.44 0.11 14.72
C GLY A 117 9.38 1.01 15.35
N ALA A 118 8.36 1.42 14.60
CA ALA A 118 7.29 2.24 15.14
C ALA A 118 6.31 1.42 16.00
N THR A 119 5.69 2.06 16.97
CA THR A 119 4.50 1.49 17.61
C THR A 119 3.30 1.64 16.69
N THR A 120 2.23 0.88 16.92
CA THR A 120 0.98 1.02 16.15
C THR A 120 0.46 2.46 16.21
N ASP A 121 0.41 3.05 17.39
CA ASP A 121 -0.09 4.42 17.55
C ASP A 121 0.78 5.44 16.80
N ALA A 122 2.10 5.29 16.87
CA ALA A 122 3.02 6.18 16.15
C ALA A 122 2.90 6.01 14.62
N ALA A 123 2.78 4.79 14.14
CA ALA A 123 2.62 4.52 12.71
C ALA A 123 1.33 5.14 12.17
N ILE A 124 0.22 4.95 12.87
CA ILE A 124 -1.08 5.54 12.49
C ILE A 124 -1.01 7.07 12.53
N ALA A 125 -0.43 7.64 13.58
CA ALA A 125 -0.29 9.10 13.69
C ALA A 125 0.54 9.68 12.55
N GLU A 126 1.65 9.02 12.19
CA GLU A 126 2.49 9.46 11.06
C GLU A 126 1.73 9.42 9.74
N LEU A 127 1.02 8.32 9.45
CA LEU A 127 0.22 8.20 8.24
C LEU A 127 -0.89 9.25 8.16
N ARG A 128 -1.50 9.59 9.29
CA ARG A 128 -2.57 10.59 9.33
C ARG A 128 -2.10 12.02 9.07
N LEU A 129 -0.81 12.28 9.09
CA LEU A 129 -0.27 13.57 8.64
C LEU A 129 -0.37 13.75 7.11
N VAL A 130 -0.39 12.65 6.36
CA VAL A 130 -0.43 12.66 4.89
C VAL A 130 -1.72 12.05 4.33
N CYS A 131 -2.48 11.36 5.16
CA CYS A 131 -3.76 10.73 4.80
C CYS A 131 -4.67 10.74 6.05
N ASP A 132 -5.58 11.71 6.12
CA ASP A 132 -6.36 12.03 7.32
C ASP A 132 -7.06 10.82 7.97
N ARG A 133 -7.54 9.87 7.17
CA ARG A 133 -8.32 8.72 7.64
C ARG A 133 -7.55 7.41 7.54
N ALA A 134 -6.22 7.47 7.50
CA ALA A 134 -5.39 6.28 7.43
C ALA A 134 -5.72 5.30 8.56
N VAL A 135 -5.91 4.03 8.22
CA VAL A 135 -6.37 2.95 9.11
C VAL A 135 -7.76 3.27 9.67
N GLU A 136 -8.79 2.93 8.89
CA GLU A 136 -10.10 3.55 9.03
C GLU A 136 -11.04 2.87 10.04
N ASN A 137 -10.73 1.67 10.54
CA ASN A 137 -11.64 0.99 11.47
C ASN A 137 -10.92 0.17 12.55
N GLU A 138 -11.71 -0.28 13.54
CA GLU A 138 -11.20 -1.02 14.68
C GLU A 138 -10.57 -2.37 14.32
N ALA A 139 -11.10 -3.07 13.33
CA ALA A 139 -10.55 -4.35 12.91
C ALA A 139 -9.13 -4.18 12.35
N GLN A 140 -8.90 -3.14 11.56
CA GLN A 140 -7.59 -2.81 11.01
C GLN A 140 -6.62 -2.40 12.12
N ILE A 141 -7.08 -1.60 13.08
CA ILE A 141 -6.25 -1.20 14.24
C ILE A 141 -5.89 -2.42 15.10
N ALA A 142 -6.86 -3.28 15.40
CA ALA A 142 -6.61 -4.50 16.17
C ALA A 142 -5.61 -5.43 15.48
N CYS A 143 -5.70 -5.55 14.15
CA CYS A 143 -4.74 -6.29 13.34
C CYS A 143 -3.32 -5.77 13.54
N LEU A 144 -3.14 -4.45 13.48
CA LEU A 144 -1.83 -3.82 13.65
C LEU A 144 -1.29 -3.97 15.08
N ARG A 145 -2.15 -3.87 16.10
CA ARG A 145 -1.73 -4.07 17.48
C ARG A 145 -1.25 -5.48 17.74
N ALA A 146 -1.92 -6.48 17.16
CA ALA A 146 -1.47 -7.86 17.24
C ALA A 146 -0.15 -8.07 16.48
N PHE A 147 -0.02 -7.46 15.32
CA PHE A 147 1.18 -7.50 14.49
C PHE A 147 2.39 -6.94 15.25
N GLU A 148 2.22 -5.80 15.92
CA GLU A 148 3.25 -5.20 16.77
C GLU A 148 3.56 -6.06 18.00
N ARG A 149 2.53 -6.41 18.79
CA ARG A 149 2.68 -7.12 20.07
C ARG A 149 3.40 -8.45 19.89
N ASP A 150 3.01 -9.21 18.91
CA ASP A 150 3.50 -10.56 18.69
C ASP A 150 4.66 -10.60 17.66
N ARG A 151 5.09 -9.45 17.17
CA ARG A 151 6.17 -9.30 16.20
C ARG A 151 6.01 -10.28 15.03
N LEU A 152 4.84 -10.25 14.41
CA LEU A 152 4.43 -11.27 13.43
C LEU A 152 5.26 -11.28 12.14
N TRP A 153 6.17 -10.33 11.95
CA TRP A 153 7.15 -10.32 10.84
C TRP A 153 8.40 -11.16 11.14
N VAL A 154 8.59 -11.54 12.38
CA VAL A 154 9.74 -12.38 12.77
C VAL A 154 9.38 -13.85 12.52
N VAL A 155 10.18 -14.51 11.71
CA VAL A 155 9.92 -15.90 11.29
C VAL A 155 10.86 -16.83 12.03
#